data_e7d7a3a62c54066d5d902cd8f3748588
#
_entry.id   e7d7a3a62c54066d5d902cd8f3748588
#
_cell.length_a   1.000
_cell.length_b   1.000
_cell.length_c   1.000
_cell.angle_alpha   90.00
_cell.angle_beta   90.00
_cell.angle_gamma   90.00
#
_symmetry.space_group_name_H-M   'P 1'
#
loop_
_entity.id
_entity.type
_entity.pdbx_description
1 polymer ?
#
loop_
_entity_poly.entity_id
_entity_poly.type
_entity_poly.pdbx_seq_one_letter_code
_entity_poly.pdbx_strand_id
1 'polypeptide(L)'
;MNDVPKNIKDLNLEDDFLFAKVMSDNEICRRVLEQILNISIKKVESPITQKTIDLLLDGKGIRLDVYVNDDKDTVYNVEMQRTKRKDLPKRARYYQGNIDLDLITAGKPYEDLRKTYVIFICTFDFFNQGRHVYTFENICKEDNKLILGDETIKMFLNTKGTLNDVNSDIKEFLQYIETTTAEFAASANNRLIKDIQKKVEAVKDSKEMEVEYMTLLQRDRENRELGREEGLKIIKLYNKGVDKQEISSELNLDLELVEKIIRDYESI
;
A
#
# COMPACT_ATOMS: atom_id res chain seq x y z
N MET A 1 17.41 10.31 -11.92
CA MET A 1 16.77 11.61 -11.73
C MET A 1 16.82 11.91 -10.25
N ASN A 2 17.39 13.06 -9.86
CA ASN A 2 17.34 13.50 -8.46
C ASN A 2 15.90 13.91 -8.16
N ASP A 3 15.16 13.03 -7.48
CA ASP A 3 13.85 13.37 -6.94
C ASP A 3 14.06 14.43 -5.86
N VAL A 4 13.82 15.69 -6.22
CA VAL A 4 13.71 16.75 -5.22
C VAL A 4 12.48 16.41 -4.38
N PRO A 5 12.61 16.28 -3.05
CA PRO A 5 11.47 16.00 -2.20
C PRO A 5 10.37 17.03 -2.41
N LYS A 6 9.14 16.57 -2.62
CA LYS A 6 7.98 17.47 -2.71
C LYS A 6 7.80 18.20 -1.37
N ASN A 7 7.33 19.45 -1.41
CA ASN A 7 6.83 20.10 -0.22
C ASN A 7 5.51 19.43 0.22
N ILE A 8 5.20 19.41 1.53
CA ILE A 8 3.92 18.87 2.01
C ILE A 8 2.71 19.54 1.33
N LYS A 9 2.84 20.82 0.98
CA LYS A 9 1.81 21.59 0.26
C LYS A 9 1.51 21.02 -1.14
N ASP A 10 2.52 20.40 -1.78
CA ASP A 10 2.44 19.90 -3.16
C ASP A 10 2.03 18.42 -3.24
N LEU A 11 1.76 17.77 -2.08
CA LEU A 11 1.34 16.39 -2.05
C LEU A 11 -0.07 16.22 -2.63
N ASN A 12 -0.27 15.16 -3.41
CA ASN A 12 -1.58 14.64 -3.77
C ASN A 12 -1.98 13.47 -2.86
N LEU A 13 -3.23 13.07 -2.89
CA LEU A 13 -3.71 11.94 -2.10
C LEU A 13 -3.06 10.60 -2.54
N GLU A 14 -2.43 10.56 -3.70
CA GLU A 14 -1.59 9.42 -4.13
C GLU A 14 -0.27 9.29 -3.35
N ASP A 15 0.14 10.31 -2.61
CA ASP A 15 1.36 10.27 -1.79
C ASP A 15 1.07 9.56 -0.46
N ASP A 16 1.83 8.51 -0.14
CA ASP A 16 1.61 7.59 0.98
C ASP A 16 1.40 8.32 2.32
N PHE A 17 2.19 9.38 2.58
CA PHE A 17 2.08 10.18 3.80
C PHE A 17 0.72 10.86 3.91
N LEU A 18 0.30 11.59 2.86
CA LEU A 18 -0.97 12.31 2.87
C LEU A 18 -2.15 11.34 2.92
N PHE A 19 -2.08 10.25 2.16
CA PHE A 19 -3.09 9.19 2.18
C PHE A 19 -3.28 8.61 3.58
N ALA A 20 -2.19 8.22 4.25
CA ALA A 20 -2.26 7.68 5.60
C ALA A 20 -2.87 8.68 6.59
N LYS A 21 -2.50 9.97 6.52
CA LYS A 21 -3.05 11.02 7.39
C LYS A 21 -4.53 11.30 7.16
N VAL A 22 -4.98 11.24 5.92
CA VAL A 22 -6.40 11.40 5.58
C VAL A 22 -7.20 10.17 6.03
N MET A 23 -6.70 8.98 5.76
CA MET A 23 -7.36 7.72 6.11
C MET A 23 -7.32 7.40 7.62
N SER A 24 -6.52 8.11 8.41
CA SER A 24 -6.57 7.99 9.88
C SER A 24 -7.85 8.58 10.50
N ASP A 25 -8.62 9.33 9.74
CA ASP A 25 -9.93 9.81 10.15
C ASP A 25 -10.99 8.71 9.97
N ASN A 26 -11.62 8.30 11.07
CA ASN A 26 -12.57 7.18 11.09
C ASN A 26 -13.73 7.36 10.11
N GLU A 27 -14.29 8.56 10.04
CA GLU A 27 -15.47 8.82 9.19
C GLU A 27 -15.08 8.88 7.71
N ILE A 28 -13.94 9.48 7.39
CA ILE A 28 -13.41 9.47 6.01
C ILE A 28 -13.08 8.04 5.60
N CYS A 29 -12.35 7.30 6.43
CA CYS A 29 -11.98 5.91 6.16
C CYS A 29 -13.22 5.05 5.91
N ARG A 30 -14.22 5.11 6.79
CA ARG A 30 -15.48 4.38 6.66
C ARG A 30 -16.18 4.68 5.33
N ARG A 31 -16.32 5.96 4.99
CA ARG A 31 -17.02 6.40 3.76
C ARG A 31 -16.23 6.06 2.48
N VAL A 32 -14.90 6.10 2.53
CA VAL A 32 -14.06 5.62 1.41
C VAL A 32 -14.28 4.14 1.18
N LEU A 33 -14.26 3.32 2.25
CA LEU A 33 -14.52 1.88 2.16
C LEU A 33 -15.93 1.60 1.64
N GLU A 34 -16.97 2.26 2.16
CA GLU A 34 -18.34 2.12 1.67
C GLU A 34 -18.44 2.41 0.18
N GLN A 35 -17.80 3.49 -0.27
CA GLN A 35 -17.83 3.89 -1.67
C GLN A 35 -17.09 2.89 -2.58
N ILE A 36 -15.90 2.42 -2.18
CA ILE A 36 -15.10 1.46 -2.95
C ILE A 36 -15.81 0.11 -3.05
N LEU A 37 -16.38 -0.36 -1.94
CA LEU A 37 -16.97 -1.70 -1.83
C LEU A 37 -18.43 -1.74 -2.21
N ASN A 38 -19.10 -0.58 -2.33
CA ASN A 38 -20.54 -0.45 -2.52
C ASN A 38 -21.35 -1.23 -1.44
N ILE A 39 -20.91 -1.12 -0.19
CA ILE A 39 -21.57 -1.73 0.98
C ILE A 39 -21.85 -0.66 2.04
N SER A 40 -22.72 -0.97 3.01
CA SER A 40 -22.91 -0.11 4.18
C SER A 40 -22.07 -0.62 5.34
N ILE A 41 -21.28 0.26 5.93
CA ILE A 41 -20.44 0.02 7.12
C ILE A 41 -20.96 0.94 8.23
N LYS A 42 -21.44 0.35 9.31
CA LYS A 42 -22.03 1.11 10.41
C LYS A 42 -20.96 1.90 11.17
N LYS A 43 -19.83 1.26 11.42
CA LYS A 43 -18.72 1.83 12.18
C LYS A 43 -17.41 1.15 11.77
N VAL A 44 -16.33 1.89 11.80
CA VAL A 44 -14.96 1.35 11.77
C VAL A 44 -14.27 1.62 13.10
N GLU A 45 -13.35 0.76 13.49
CA GLU A 45 -12.40 1.03 14.55
C GLU A 45 -11.43 2.14 14.12
N SER A 46 -10.60 2.62 15.04
CA SER A 46 -9.58 3.63 14.67
C SER A 46 -8.60 3.02 13.67
N PRO A 47 -8.49 3.59 12.45
CA PRO A 47 -7.56 3.08 11.46
C PRO A 47 -6.11 3.15 11.98
N ILE A 48 -5.39 2.05 11.84
CA ILE A 48 -3.97 1.99 12.17
C ILE A 48 -3.20 2.25 10.88
N THR A 49 -2.53 3.38 10.80
CA THR A 49 -1.68 3.71 9.65
C THR A 49 -0.25 3.20 9.88
N GLN A 50 0.39 2.72 8.81
CA GLN A 50 1.75 2.17 8.84
C GLN A 50 1.91 1.01 9.85
N LYS A 51 0.85 0.16 9.98
CA LYS A 51 0.89 -1.04 10.83
C LYS A 51 1.98 -1.99 10.35
N THR A 52 2.92 -2.31 11.24
CA THR A 52 3.94 -3.34 10.98
C THR A 52 3.47 -4.69 11.50
N ILE A 53 3.58 -5.73 10.69
CA ILE A 53 3.38 -7.13 11.08
C ILE A 53 4.70 -7.85 10.82
N ASP A 54 5.33 -8.30 11.90
CA ASP A 54 6.62 -8.99 11.89
C ASP A 54 6.54 -10.20 12.82
N LEU A 55 5.98 -11.28 12.31
CA LEU A 55 5.62 -12.47 13.10
C LEU A 55 6.67 -13.57 13.09
N LEU A 56 7.63 -13.51 12.16
CA LEU A 56 8.64 -14.55 11.98
C LEU A 56 10.04 -13.96 12.15
N LEU A 57 10.87 -14.58 12.98
CA LEU A 57 12.27 -14.18 13.24
C LEU A 57 13.10 -14.05 11.96
N ASP A 58 12.84 -14.93 10.95
CA ASP A 58 13.52 -14.93 9.65
C ASP A 58 12.56 -14.62 8.48
N GLY A 59 11.34 -14.15 8.79
CA GLY A 59 10.33 -13.81 7.79
C GLY A 59 10.47 -12.38 7.28
N LYS A 60 9.96 -12.16 6.06
CA LYS A 60 9.81 -10.81 5.54
C LYS A 60 8.63 -10.13 6.22
N GLY A 61 8.88 -9.25 7.17
CA GLY A 61 7.87 -8.38 7.76
C GLY A 61 7.15 -7.54 6.70
N ILE A 62 5.92 -7.14 6.99
CA ILE A 62 5.14 -6.23 6.14
C ILE A 62 4.79 -4.96 6.91
N ARG A 63 4.61 -3.87 6.17
CA ARG A 63 4.06 -2.63 6.66
C ARG A 63 2.83 -2.30 5.81
N LEU A 64 1.69 -2.17 6.47
CA LEU A 64 0.40 -1.89 5.86
C LEU A 64 0.12 -0.38 5.94
N ASP A 65 -0.29 0.22 4.83
CA ASP A 65 -0.52 1.66 4.78
C ASP A 65 -1.71 2.06 5.67
N VAL A 66 -2.84 1.40 5.52
CA VAL A 66 -4.04 1.58 6.34
C VAL A 66 -4.66 0.23 6.67
N TYR A 67 -4.73 -0.09 7.96
CA TYR A 67 -5.36 -1.29 8.48
C TYR A 67 -6.53 -0.90 9.38
N VAL A 68 -7.71 -1.46 9.16
CA VAL A 68 -8.91 -1.12 9.92
C VAL A 68 -9.89 -2.29 9.98
N ASN A 69 -10.62 -2.41 11.10
CA ASN A 69 -11.72 -3.35 11.27
C ASN A 69 -13.06 -2.60 11.29
N ASP A 70 -14.13 -3.25 10.85
CA ASP A 70 -15.49 -2.74 11.02
C ASP A 70 -16.23 -3.39 12.21
N ASP A 71 -17.48 -3.00 12.38
CA ASP A 71 -18.37 -3.51 13.44
C ASP A 71 -18.81 -4.98 13.26
N LYS A 72 -18.39 -5.61 12.17
CA LYS A 72 -18.63 -7.04 11.87
C LYS A 72 -17.32 -7.83 11.89
N ASP A 73 -16.26 -7.26 12.46
CA ASP A 73 -14.92 -7.83 12.50
C ASP A 73 -14.29 -8.05 11.11
N THR A 74 -14.83 -7.45 10.03
CA THR A 74 -14.19 -7.48 8.71
C THR A 74 -12.93 -6.64 8.73
N VAL A 75 -11.85 -7.19 8.18
CA VAL A 75 -10.55 -6.54 8.11
C VAL A 75 -10.34 -5.92 6.74
N TYR A 76 -9.90 -4.67 6.72
CA TYR A 76 -9.55 -3.95 5.51
C TYR A 76 -8.11 -3.50 5.58
N ASN A 77 -7.33 -3.87 4.58
CA ASN A 77 -6.01 -3.29 4.32
C ASN A 77 -6.09 -2.48 3.03
N VAL A 78 -5.81 -1.19 3.09
CA VAL A 78 -5.83 -0.29 1.92
C VAL A 78 -4.43 0.23 1.68
N GLU A 79 -3.92 -0.02 0.48
CA GLU A 79 -2.56 0.29 0.03
C GLU A 79 -2.58 1.29 -1.12
N MET A 80 -1.79 2.35 -1.04
CA MET A 80 -1.54 3.23 -2.17
C MET A 80 -0.36 2.69 -3.00
N GLN A 81 -0.52 2.60 -4.33
CA GLN A 81 0.51 2.02 -5.20
C GLN A 81 0.78 2.91 -6.42
N ARG A 82 1.89 3.65 -6.38
CA ARG A 82 2.29 4.59 -7.44
C ARG A 82 3.18 3.97 -8.52
N THR A 83 3.89 2.91 -8.19
CA THR A 83 4.84 2.28 -9.11
C THR A 83 4.36 0.90 -9.55
N LYS A 84 4.31 0.67 -10.86
CA LYS A 84 3.92 -0.63 -11.43
C LYS A 84 5.00 -1.67 -11.12
N ARG A 85 4.68 -2.64 -10.26
CA ARG A 85 5.54 -3.79 -9.91
C ARG A 85 4.88 -5.07 -10.36
N LYS A 86 5.62 -5.94 -11.03
CA LYS A 86 5.11 -7.22 -11.55
C LYS A 86 4.64 -8.19 -10.45
N ASP A 87 5.12 -8.03 -9.22
CA ASP A 87 4.86 -8.88 -8.06
C ASP A 87 3.61 -8.50 -7.25
N LEU A 88 2.87 -7.47 -7.66
CA LEU A 88 1.73 -6.95 -6.90
C LEU A 88 0.68 -8.02 -6.51
N PRO A 89 0.26 -8.96 -7.38
CA PRO A 89 -0.64 -10.04 -6.98
C PRO A 89 -0.04 -10.99 -5.94
N LYS A 90 1.29 -11.21 -6.00
CA LYS A 90 1.99 -12.02 -4.99
C LYS A 90 2.10 -11.28 -3.66
N ARG A 91 2.28 -9.95 -3.69
CA ARG A 91 2.22 -9.10 -2.48
C ARG A 91 0.84 -9.16 -1.84
N ALA A 92 -0.23 -9.05 -2.62
CA ALA A 92 -1.60 -9.17 -2.11
C ALA A 92 -1.81 -10.49 -1.36
N ARG A 93 -1.34 -11.62 -1.94
CA ARG A 93 -1.38 -12.92 -1.29
C ARG A 93 -0.54 -12.96 0.00
N TYR A 94 0.65 -12.40 -0.03
CA TYR A 94 1.56 -12.37 1.11
C TYR A 94 1.01 -11.52 2.25
N TYR A 95 0.40 -10.38 1.94
CA TYR A 95 -0.27 -9.52 2.91
C TYR A 95 -1.43 -10.24 3.58
N GLN A 96 -2.27 -10.92 2.78
CA GLN A 96 -3.36 -11.75 3.30
C GLN A 96 -2.85 -12.77 4.32
N GLY A 97 -1.83 -13.56 3.97
CA GLY A 97 -1.29 -14.57 4.88
C GLY A 97 -0.70 -13.99 6.17
N ASN A 98 -0.06 -12.81 6.12
CA ASN A 98 0.44 -12.15 7.33
C ASN A 98 -0.69 -11.60 8.19
N ILE A 99 -1.76 -11.07 7.59
CA ILE A 99 -2.96 -10.63 8.31
C ILE A 99 -3.62 -11.82 9.01
N ASP A 100 -3.76 -12.96 8.33
CA ASP A 100 -4.33 -14.18 8.91
C ASP A 100 -3.51 -14.67 10.10
N LEU A 101 -2.18 -14.64 10.00
CA LEU A 101 -1.28 -14.99 11.11
C LEU A 101 -1.34 -14.01 12.29
N ASP A 102 -1.60 -12.72 12.02
CA ASP A 102 -1.79 -11.69 13.06
C ASP A 102 -3.14 -11.83 13.78
N LEU A 103 -4.15 -12.35 13.08
CA LEU A 103 -5.50 -12.52 13.61
C LEU A 103 -5.69 -13.79 14.41
N ILE A 104 -5.00 -14.87 14.05
CA ILE A 104 -5.19 -16.19 14.68
C ILE A 104 -3.96 -16.62 15.46
N THR A 105 -4.15 -17.03 16.70
CA THR A 105 -3.08 -17.57 17.56
C THR A 105 -3.14 -19.09 17.63
N ALA A 106 -2.04 -19.73 18.01
CA ALA A 106 -1.95 -21.18 18.15
C ALA A 106 -3.09 -21.73 19.01
N GLY A 107 -3.75 -22.77 18.53
CA GLY A 107 -4.85 -23.44 19.23
C GLY A 107 -6.24 -22.85 19.01
N LYS A 108 -6.34 -21.75 18.24
CA LYS A 108 -7.63 -21.20 17.81
C LYS A 108 -8.19 -21.95 16.61
N PRO A 109 -9.51 -22.11 16.49
CA PRO A 109 -10.14 -22.72 15.32
C PRO A 109 -10.01 -21.79 14.09
N TYR A 110 -9.97 -22.38 12.89
CA TYR A 110 -9.88 -21.60 11.64
C TYR A 110 -11.13 -20.79 11.34
N GLU A 111 -12.28 -21.11 11.97
CA GLU A 111 -13.51 -20.33 11.88
C GLU A 111 -13.37 -18.93 12.52
N ASP A 112 -12.34 -18.71 13.34
CA ASP A 112 -12.02 -17.40 13.91
C ASP A 112 -11.30 -16.47 12.90
N LEU A 113 -10.89 -16.98 11.72
CA LEU A 113 -10.38 -16.15 10.64
C LEU A 113 -11.48 -15.23 10.12
N ARG A 114 -11.13 -13.97 9.94
CA ARG A 114 -12.08 -12.91 9.60
C ARG A 114 -12.12 -12.69 8.10
N LYS A 115 -13.27 -12.23 7.62
CA LYS A 115 -13.36 -11.71 6.27
C LYS A 115 -12.36 -10.60 6.07
N THR A 116 -11.56 -10.68 5.00
CA THR A 116 -10.44 -9.75 4.78
C THR A 116 -10.45 -9.21 3.35
N TYR A 117 -10.29 -7.89 3.25
CA TYR A 117 -10.08 -7.19 1.99
C TYR A 117 -8.65 -6.65 1.93
N VAL A 118 -7.90 -7.07 0.91
CA VAL A 118 -6.62 -6.44 0.55
C VAL A 118 -6.85 -5.59 -0.69
N ILE A 119 -6.82 -4.27 -0.50
CA ILE A 119 -7.22 -3.27 -1.50
C ILE A 119 -5.99 -2.48 -1.92
N PHE A 120 -5.66 -2.51 -3.22
CA PHE A 120 -4.64 -1.66 -3.81
C PHE A 120 -5.29 -0.55 -4.63
N ILE A 121 -4.94 0.70 -4.35
CA ILE A 121 -5.30 1.85 -5.17
C ILE A 121 -4.09 2.18 -6.03
N CYS A 122 -4.19 1.93 -7.34
CA CYS A 122 -3.09 2.03 -8.28
C CYS A 122 -3.24 3.27 -9.16
N THR A 123 -2.17 4.07 -9.34
CA THR A 123 -2.12 5.17 -10.30
C THR A 123 -1.78 4.70 -11.72
N PHE A 124 -2.00 3.42 -12.00
CA PHE A 124 -1.77 2.76 -13.29
C PHE A 124 -2.72 1.57 -13.44
N ASP A 125 -3.03 1.17 -14.68
CA ASP A 125 -3.76 -0.07 -14.95
C ASP A 125 -2.79 -1.25 -14.88
N PHE A 126 -2.89 -2.04 -13.80
CA PHE A 126 -2.03 -3.22 -13.61
C PHE A 126 -2.34 -4.31 -14.63
N PHE A 127 -3.62 -4.55 -14.91
CA PHE A 127 -4.10 -5.64 -15.77
C PHE A 127 -4.26 -5.23 -17.24
N ASN A 128 -4.17 -3.93 -17.56
CA ASN A 128 -4.31 -3.36 -18.90
C ASN A 128 -5.64 -3.73 -19.58
N GLN A 129 -6.75 -3.81 -18.81
CA GLN A 129 -8.09 -4.08 -19.32
C GLN A 129 -9.01 -2.86 -19.29
N GLY A 130 -8.50 -1.70 -18.86
CA GLY A 130 -9.23 -0.44 -18.83
C GLY A 130 -10.31 -0.33 -17.75
N ARG A 131 -10.45 -1.29 -16.84
CA ARG A 131 -11.42 -1.22 -15.73
C ARG A 131 -10.93 -0.28 -14.64
N HIS A 132 -11.88 0.34 -13.93
CA HIS A 132 -11.58 1.11 -12.74
C HIS A 132 -11.42 0.23 -11.49
N VAL A 133 -12.10 -0.92 -11.46
CA VAL A 133 -12.08 -1.86 -10.34
C VAL A 133 -11.92 -3.29 -10.84
N TYR A 134 -10.99 -4.01 -10.22
CA TYR A 134 -10.79 -5.45 -10.40
C TYR A 134 -10.94 -6.12 -9.05
N THR A 135 -11.92 -7.01 -8.91
CA THR A 135 -12.16 -7.80 -7.69
C THR A 135 -11.84 -9.25 -7.96
N PHE A 136 -11.08 -9.87 -7.07
CA PHE A 136 -10.68 -11.27 -7.14
C PHE A 136 -11.11 -11.99 -5.89
N GLU A 137 -11.82 -13.10 -6.12
CA GLU A 137 -12.21 -14.10 -5.13
C GLU A 137 -11.79 -15.48 -5.63
N ASN A 138 -11.70 -16.46 -4.74
CA ASN A 138 -11.41 -17.83 -5.11
C ASN A 138 -12.69 -18.50 -5.61
N ILE A 139 -12.67 -18.94 -6.88
CA ILE A 139 -13.79 -19.62 -7.53
C ILE A 139 -13.37 -21.03 -7.99
N CYS A 140 -14.34 -21.94 -8.09
CA CYS A 140 -14.12 -23.26 -8.66
C CYS A 140 -13.86 -23.13 -10.17
N LYS A 141 -12.77 -23.74 -10.63
CA LYS A 141 -12.39 -23.68 -12.05
C LYS A 141 -13.36 -24.47 -12.94
N GLU A 142 -13.94 -25.51 -12.40
CA GLU A 142 -14.89 -26.41 -13.07
C GLU A 142 -16.30 -25.84 -13.12
N ASP A 143 -16.63 -24.94 -12.14
CA ASP A 143 -17.88 -24.18 -12.09
C ASP A 143 -17.62 -22.75 -11.62
N ASN A 144 -17.55 -21.82 -12.54
CA ASN A 144 -17.24 -20.41 -12.26
C ASN A 144 -18.31 -19.67 -11.42
N LYS A 145 -19.45 -20.31 -11.13
CA LYS A 145 -20.47 -19.76 -10.23
C LYS A 145 -20.28 -20.19 -8.78
N LEU A 146 -19.46 -21.22 -8.56
CA LEU A 146 -19.17 -21.74 -7.22
C LEU A 146 -18.00 -20.97 -6.61
N ILE A 147 -18.28 -20.15 -5.61
CA ILE A 147 -17.30 -19.42 -4.82
C ILE A 147 -16.77 -20.35 -3.73
N LEU A 148 -15.45 -20.32 -3.46
CA LEU A 148 -14.85 -21.13 -2.39
C LEU A 148 -15.37 -20.75 -0.99
N GLY A 149 -15.68 -19.47 -0.79
CA GLY A 149 -16.23 -18.98 0.49
C GLY A 149 -15.18 -18.85 1.60
N ASP A 150 -13.91 -18.70 1.24
CA ASP A 150 -12.78 -18.49 2.18
C ASP A 150 -12.69 -17.04 2.69
N GLU A 151 -13.63 -16.18 2.29
CA GLU A 151 -13.76 -14.80 2.72
C GLU A 151 -12.52 -13.92 2.50
N THR A 152 -11.63 -14.32 1.57
CA THR A 152 -10.45 -13.53 1.18
C THR A 152 -10.68 -12.80 -0.14
N ILE A 153 -10.70 -11.47 -0.10
CA ILE A 153 -10.99 -10.64 -1.28
C ILE A 153 -9.78 -9.74 -1.58
N LYS A 154 -9.35 -9.73 -2.84
CA LYS A 154 -8.30 -8.83 -3.32
C LYS A 154 -8.91 -7.86 -4.31
N MET A 155 -8.74 -6.56 -4.09
CA MET A 155 -9.24 -5.53 -4.97
C MET A 155 -8.09 -4.65 -5.48
N PHE A 156 -8.20 -4.31 -6.76
CA PHE A 156 -7.27 -3.37 -7.40
C PHE A 156 -8.10 -2.27 -8.04
N LEU A 157 -8.00 -1.07 -7.48
CA LEU A 157 -8.57 0.13 -8.07
C LEU A 157 -7.54 0.75 -9.01
N ASN A 158 -8.03 1.34 -10.10
CA ASN A 158 -7.22 1.89 -11.17
C ASN A 158 -7.68 3.32 -11.48
N THR A 159 -6.84 4.31 -11.19
CA THR A 159 -7.15 5.71 -11.48
C THR A 159 -7.16 6.02 -12.99
N LYS A 160 -6.56 5.13 -13.81
CA LYS A 160 -6.49 5.23 -15.29
C LYS A 160 -7.56 4.41 -16.01
N GLY A 161 -8.61 4.01 -15.31
CA GLY A 161 -9.73 3.29 -15.93
C GLY A 161 -10.37 4.10 -17.07
N THR A 162 -10.74 3.40 -18.14
CA THR A 162 -11.34 4.01 -19.34
C THR A 162 -12.74 3.48 -19.63
N LEU A 163 -13.12 2.37 -19.00
CA LEU A 163 -14.45 1.79 -19.16
C LEU A 163 -15.48 2.54 -18.30
N ASN A 164 -16.75 2.45 -18.69
CA ASN A 164 -17.85 2.97 -17.89
C ASN A 164 -18.41 1.86 -16.96
N ASP A 165 -17.56 1.36 -16.07
CA ASP A 165 -17.80 0.18 -15.24
C ASP A 165 -17.96 0.49 -13.74
N VAL A 166 -17.94 1.77 -13.38
CA VAL A 166 -18.19 2.26 -12.02
C VAL A 166 -19.12 3.46 -12.02
N ASN A 167 -19.73 3.78 -10.88
CA ASN A 167 -20.54 4.98 -10.72
C ASN A 167 -19.67 6.26 -10.71
N SER A 168 -20.34 7.42 -10.84
CA SER A 168 -19.67 8.72 -10.88
C SER A 168 -18.84 9.01 -9.65
N ASP A 169 -19.30 8.58 -8.47
CA ASP A 169 -18.64 8.87 -7.20
C ASP A 169 -17.28 8.18 -7.08
N ILE A 170 -17.21 6.90 -7.48
CA ILE A 170 -15.93 6.17 -7.55
C ILE A 170 -15.00 6.81 -8.57
N LYS A 171 -15.51 7.19 -9.73
CA LYS A 171 -14.72 7.81 -10.78
C LYS A 171 -14.15 9.15 -10.34
N GLU A 172 -14.98 10.03 -9.74
CA GLU A 172 -14.52 11.31 -9.18
C GLU A 172 -13.47 11.08 -8.07
N PHE A 173 -13.68 10.11 -7.19
CA PHE A 173 -12.70 9.79 -6.14
C PHE A 173 -11.35 9.36 -6.72
N LEU A 174 -11.34 8.45 -7.70
CA LEU A 174 -10.11 8.00 -8.36
C LEU A 174 -9.38 9.14 -9.08
N GLN A 175 -10.11 10.06 -9.72
CA GLN A 175 -9.54 11.25 -10.34
C GLN A 175 -8.96 12.22 -9.30
N TYR A 176 -9.66 12.41 -8.17
CA TYR A 176 -9.23 13.28 -7.09
C TYR A 176 -7.93 12.80 -6.43
N ILE A 177 -7.68 11.49 -6.36
CA ILE A 177 -6.42 10.93 -5.82
C ILE A 177 -5.19 11.55 -6.51
N GLU A 178 -5.22 11.70 -7.83
CA GLU A 178 -4.12 12.26 -8.61
C GLU A 178 -4.15 13.79 -8.72
N THR A 179 -5.33 14.39 -8.50
CA THR A 179 -5.54 15.84 -8.64
C THR A 179 -6.18 16.38 -7.37
N THR A 180 -5.42 16.36 -6.28
CA THR A 180 -5.89 16.76 -4.95
C THR A 180 -5.80 18.26 -4.79
N THR A 181 -6.78 18.98 -5.36
CA THR A 181 -6.86 20.45 -5.32
C THR A 181 -8.22 20.94 -4.81
N ALA A 182 -8.22 22.16 -4.26
CA ALA A 182 -9.45 22.81 -3.80
C ALA A 182 -10.43 23.06 -4.94
N GLU A 183 -9.91 23.39 -6.13
CA GLU A 183 -10.72 23.63 -7.35
C GLU A 183 -11.44 22.35 -7.77
N PHE A 184 -10.73 21.21 -7.79
CA PHE A 184 -11.35 19.93 -8.09
C PHE A 184 -12.45 19.61 -7.08
N ALA A 185 -12.14 19.70 -5.77
CA ALA A 185 -13.09 19.41 -4.71
C ALA A 185 -14.32 20.34 -4.73
N ALA A 186 -14.14 21.62 -5.09
CA ALA A 186 -15.25 22.56 -5.22
C ALA A 186 -16.21 22.17 -6.37
N SER A 187 -15.68 21.66 -7.49
CA SER A 187 -16.45 21.24 -8.66
C SER A 187 -17.04 19.85 -8.54
N ALA A 188 -16.54 19.00 -7.60
CA ALA A 188 -16.99 17.63 -7.43
C ALA A 188 -18.44 17.56 -6.91
N ASN A 189 -19.20 16.63 -7.47
CA ASN A 189 -20.55 16.32 -6.98
C ASN A 189 -20.48 15.46 -5.71
N ASN A 190 -19.47 14.60 -5.59
CA ASN A 190 -19.26 13.72 -4.47
C ASN A 190 -18.93 14.50 -3.19
N ARG A 191 -19.82 14.46 -2.19
CA ARG A 191 -19.62 15.13 -0.90
C ARG A 191 -18.40 14.61 -0.14
N LEU A 192 -18.06 13.33 -0.29
CA LEU A 192 -16.90 12.74 0.35
C LEU A 192 -15.60 13.46 -0.07
N ILE A 193 -15.47 13.82 -1.33
CA ILE A 193 -14.29 14.56 -1.84
C ILE A 193 -14.13 15.91 -1.13
N LYS A 194 -15.24 16.62 -0.88
CA LYS A 194 -15.21 17.90 -0.16
C LYS A 194 -14.76 17.75 1.29
N ASP A 195 -15.15 16.66 1.93
CA ASP A 195 -14.75 16.36 3.32
C ASP A 195 -13.29 15.89 3.37
N ILE A 196 -12.85 15.09 2.40
CA ILE A 196 -11.43 14.72 2.23
C ILE A 196 -10.58 15.98 2.01
N GLN A 197 -11.01 16.91 1.15
CA GLN A 197 -10.25 18.15 0.89
C GLN A 197 -10.04 18.98 2.16
N LYS A 198 -11.06 19.13 3.02
CA LYS A 198 -10.90 19.81 4.31
C LYS A 198 -9.83 19.14 5.19
N LYS A 199 -9.79 17.81 5.20
CA LYS A 199 -8.77 17.07 5.95
C LYS A 199 -7.39 17.24 5.32
N VAL A 200 -7.29 17.21 4.00
CA VAL A 200 -6.05 17.48 3.24
C VAL A 200 -5.51 18.87 3.59
N GLU A 201 -6.35 19.90 3.59
CA GLU A 201 -5.95 21.27 3.96
C GLU A 201 -5.47 21.33 5.41
N ALA A 202 -6.20 20.70 6.34
CA ALA A 202 -5.79 20.64 7.73
C ALA A 202 -4.43 19.94 7.92
N VAL A 203 -4.15 18.87 7.19
CA VAL A 203 -2.84 18.19 7.21
C VAL A 203 -1.76 19.07 6.62
N LYS A 204 -2.00 19.68 5.47
CA LYS A 204 -1.04 20.53 4.75
C LYS A 204 -0.72 21.83 5.52
N ASP A 205 -1.65 22.35 6.31
CA ASP A 205 -1.47 23.59 7.09
C ASP A 205 -0.90 23.35 8.50
N SER A 206 -0.81 22.09 8.93
CA SER A 206 -0.26 21.73 10.24
C SER A 206 1.26 21.73 10.23
N LYS A 207 1.86 22.54 11.10
CA LYS A 207 3.33 22.53 11.32
C LYS A 207 3.82 21.20 11.88
N GLU A 208 3.01 20.52 12.70
CA GLU A 208 3.35 19.21 13.24
C GLU A 208 3.46 18.18 12.11
N MET A 209 2.50 18.19 11.18
CA MET A 209 2.51 17.29 10.00
C MET A 209 3.68 17.62 9.06
N GLU A 210 4.02 18.87 8.91
CA GLU A 210 5.20 19.29 8.13
C GLU A 210 6.50 18.72 8.72
N VAL A 211 6.70 18.84 10.05
CA VAL A 211 7.86 18.29 10.74
C VAL A 211 7.91 16.77 10.63
N GLU A 212 6.78 16.10 10.82
CA GLU A 212 6.69 14.63 10.67
C GLU A 212 7.06 14.19 9.25
N TYR A 213 6.53 14.88 8.24
CA TYR A 213 6.83 14.60 6.83
C TYR A 213 8.32 14.81 6.52
N MET A 214 8.90 15.92 6.99
CA MET A 214 10.34 16.18 6.80
C MET A 214 11.22 15.14 7.48
N THR A 215 10.82 14.66 8.66
CA THR A 215 11.52 13.57 9.37
C THR A 215 11.46 12.26 8.58
N LEU A 216 10.31 11.94 7.99
CA LEU A 216 10.16 10.78 7.12
C LEU A 216 11.08 10.86 5.89
N LEU A 217 11.08 12.01 5.21
CA LEU A 217 11.95 12.24 4.05
C LEU A 217 13.44 12.14 4.40
N GLN A 218 13.82 12.64 5.56
CA GLN A 218 15.21 12.54 6.04
C GLN A 218 15.60 11.08 6.26
N ARG A 219 14.77 10.29 6.95
CA ARG A 219 15.01 8.85 7.15
C ARG A 219 15.11 8.08 5.83
N ASP A 220 14.23 8.39 4.88
CA ASP A 220 14.26 7.76 3.56
C ASP A 220 15.53 8.10 2.78
N ARG A 221 16.05 9.32 2.94
CA ARG A 221 17.33 9.72 2.36
C ARG A 221 18.48 8.97 3.00
N GLU A 222 18.55 8.96 4.32
CA GLU A 222 19.57 8.26 5.09
C GLU A 222 19.61 6.77 4.73
N ASN A 223 18.45 6.10 4.67
CA ASN A 223 18.36 4.69 4.28
C ASN A 223 18.84 4.45 2.84
N ARG A 224 18.54 5.36 1.89
CA ARG A 224 19.03 5.24 0.51
C ARG A 224 20.54 5.46 0.42
N GLU A 225 21.09 6.39 1.19
CA GLU A 225 22.52 6.65 1.24
C GLU A 225 23.27 5.47 1.84
N LEU A 226 22.78 4.91 2.96
CA LEU A 226 23.32 3.68 3.55
C LEU A 226 23.30 2.50 2.57
N GLY A 227 22.16 2.22 1.94
CA GLY A 227 22.06 1.14 0.95
C GLY A 227 22.98 1.35 -0.27
N ARG A 228 23.18 2.61 -0.70
CA ARG A 228 24.14 2.94 -1.76
C ARG A 228 25.59 2.68 -1.33
N GLU A 229 25.95 3.10 -0.12
CA GLU A 229 27.29 2.87 0.43
C GLU A 229 27.58 1.37 0.59
N GLU A 230 26.63 0.60 1.09
CA GLU A 230 26.74 -0.85 1.21
C GLU A 230 26.93 -1.51 -0.16
N GLY A 231 26.12 -1.14 -1.15
CA GLY A 231 26.28 -1.62 -2.52
C GLY A 231 27.64 -1.31 -3.11
N LEU A 232 28.18 -0.11 -2.89
CA LEU A 232 29.51 0.28 -3.33
C LEU A 232 30.63 -0.52 -2.62
N LYS A 233 30.48 -0.85 -1.33
CA LYS A 233 31.43 -1.69 -0.58
C LYS A 233 31.45 -3.10 -1.16
N ILE A 234 30.29 -3.70 -1.41
CA ILE A 234 30.17 -5.03 -2.03
C ILE A 234 30.90 -5.07 -3.38
N ILE A 235 30.60 -4.12 -4.27
CA ILE A 235 31.20 -4.06 -5.61
C ILE A 235 32.72 -3.84 -5.52
N LYS A 236 33.20 -3.03 -4.58
CA LYS A 236 34.61 -2.79 -4.34
C LYS A 236 35.37 -4.07 -3.94
N LEU A 237 34.78 -4.86 -3.03
CA LEU A 237 35.38 -6.13 -2.58
C LEU A 237 35.35 -7.16 -3.70
N TYR A 238 34.23 -7.27 -4.39
CA TYR A 238 34.07 -8.16 -5.54
C TYR A 238 35.13 -7.89 -6.64
N ASN A 239 35.34 -6.62 -7.00
CA ASN A 239 36.37 -6.23 -7.99
C ASN A 239 37.80 -6.46 -7.51
N LYS A 240 38.03 -6.66 -6.22
CA LYS A 240 39.31 -7.10 -5.65
C LYS A 240 39.50 -8.61 -5.67
N GLY A 241 38.50 -9.37 -6.14
CA GLY A 241 38.52 -10.83 -6.20
C GLY A 241 38.11 -11.53 -4.89
N VAL A 242 37.49 -10.81 -3.94
CA VAL A 242 36.97 -11.41 -2.70
C VAL A 242 35.74 -12.25 -3.02
N ASP A 243 35.65 -13.44 -2.43
CA ASP A 243 34.55 -14.36 -2.62
C ASP A 243 33.25 -13.81 -2.01
N LYS A 244 32.11 -14.18 -2.60
CA LYS A 244 30.76 -13.69 -2.18
C LYS A 244 30.42 -14.04 -0.74
N GLN A 245 30.81 -15.21 -0.26
CA GLN A 245 30.60 -15.65 1.12
C GLN A 245 31.48 -14.86 2.09
N GLU A 246 32.71 -14.57 1.69
CA GLU A 246 33.64 -13.75 2.46
C GLU A 246 33.15 -12.30 2.54
N ILE A 247 32.62 -11.73 1.44
CA ILE A 247 31.98 -10.40 1.42
C ILE A 247 30.76 -10.35 2.36
N SER A 248 29.90 -11.37 2.32
CA SER A 248 28.75 -11.49 3.21
C SER A 248 29.18 -11.48 4.68
N SER A 249 30.21 -12.26 5.02
CA SER A 249 30.74 -12.36 6.37
C SER A 249 31.44 -11.07 6.84
N GLU A 250 32.27 -10.46 5.98
CA GLU A 250 33.02 -9.24 6.29
C GLU A 250 32.09 -8.04 6.53
N LEU A 251 31.03 -7.92 5.71
CA LEU A 251 30.08 -6.81 5.81
C LEU A 251 28.89 -7.11 6.74
N ASN A 252 28.81 -8.34 7.27
CA ASN A 252 27.66 -8.83 8.06
C ASN A 252 26.33 -8.62 7.32
N LEU A 253 26.28 -8.98 6.04
CA LEU A 253 25.13 -8.86 5.16
C LEU A 253 24.64 -10.24 4.70
N ASP A 254 23.36 -10.34 4.37
CA ASP A 254 22.77 -11.55 3.81
C ASP A 254 23.47 -11.91 2.48
N LEU A 255 23.82 -13.21 2.33
CA LEU A 255 24.51 -13.71 1.13
C LEU A 255 23.65 -13.53 -0.13
N GLU A 256 22.31 -13.73 -0.06
CA GLU A 256 21.42 -13.52 -1.19
C GLU A 256 21.42 -12.06 -1.66
N LEU A 257 21.52 -11.11 -0.71
CA LEU A 257 21.61 -9.68 -1.02
C LEU A 257 22.93 -9.40 -1.75
N VAL A 258 24.06 -9.92 -1.26
CA VAL A 258 25.38 -9.77 -1.89
C VAL A 258 25.36 -10.35 -3.30
N GLU A 259 24.86 -11.57 -3.47
CA GLU A 259 24.74 -12.22 -4.78
C GLU A 259 23.84 -11.47 -5.76
N LYS A 260 22.74 -10.89 -5.26
CA LYS A 260 21.83 -10.10 -6.07
C LYS A 260 22.51 -8.83 -6.58
N ILE A 261 23.17 -8.09 -5.70
CA ILE A 261 23.88 -6.84 -6.06
C ILE A 261 24.97 -7.12 -7.09
N ILE A 262 25.72 -8.21 -6.92
CA ILE A 262 26.77 -8.60 -7.87
C ILE A 262 26.17 -8.98 -9.23
N ARG A 263 25.09 -9.78 -9.26
CA ARG A 263 24.39 -10.11 -10.52
C ARG A 263 23.85 -8.87 -11.23
N ASP A 264 23.28 -7.94 -10.49
CA ASP A 264 22.76 -6.68 -11.06
C ASP A 264 23.92 -5.84 -11.64
N TYR A 265 25.08 -5.82 -10.98
CA TYR A 265 26.29 -5.15 -11.44
C TYR A 265 26.87 -5.81 -12.71
N GLU A 266 26.92 -7.14 -12.78
CA GLU A 266 27.41 -7.89 -13.94
C GLU A 266 26.51 -7.78 -15.18
N SER A 267 25.26 -7.36 -14.99
CA SER A 267 24.26 -7.20 -16.06
C SER A 267 24.29 -5.83 -16.75
N ILE A 268 25.12 -4.90 -16.27
CA ILE A 268 25.33 -3.55 -16.83
C ILE A 268 26.48 -3.57 -17.85
#